data_a785e9741164d732766549f97e6fa5d0
#
_entry.id   a785e9741164d732766549f97e6fa5d0
#
_cell.length_a   1.000
_cell.length_b   1.000
_cell.length_c   1.000
_cell.angle_alpha   90.00
_cell.angle_beta   90.00
_cell.angle_gamma   90.00
#
_symmetry.space_group_name_H-M   'P 1'
#
loop_
_entity.id
_entity.type
_entity.pdbx_description
1 polymer ?
#
loop_
_entity_poly.entity_id
_entity_poly.type
_entity_poly.pdbx_seq_one_letter_code
_entity_poly.pdbx_strand_id
1 'polypeptide(L)'
;MSNTLTPLSIQRVKDGFAKQGWEYDDAGEFAIRSGFVGIGLEISHIEPNVNVVSTVAVDSIGADRYEDVRAWVEQYNYTKAYPTVTALKDVDRGITALGAAYTLPGHWGYTDAQFESHILTGIQGVVAASRDFLAEFAPEVTQRLNEVPQEG
;
A
#
# COMPACT_ATOMS: atom_id res chain seq x y z
N MET A 1 -23.80 1.13 13.39
CA MET A 1 -23.29 0.98 12.02
C MET A 1 -24.43 1.02 11.03
N SER A 2 -24.23 1.72 9.94
CA SER A 2 -25.22 1.79 8.88
C SER A 2 -25.15 0.55 7.98
N ASN A 3 -26.31 -0.03 7.66
CA ASN A 3 -26.46 -1.08 6.65
C ASN A 3 -26.76 -0.50 5.27
N THR A 4 -26.78 0.83 5.16
CA THR A 4 -27.02 1.49 3.88
C THR A 4 -25.79 1.38 2.99
N LEU A 5 -26.01 1.08 1.72
CA LEU A 5 -24.94 1.07 0.72
C LEU A 5 -24.58 2.52 0.35
N THR A 6 -23.41 2.94 0.72
CA THR A 6 -22.92 4.31 0.50
C THR A 6 -21.76 4.28 -0.49
N PRO A 7 -21.71 5.21 -1.45
CA PRO A 7 -20.59 5.28 -2.40
C PRO A 7 -19.23 5.47 -1.72
N LEU A 8 -18.18 5.01 -2.37
CA LEU A 8 -16.81 5.27 -1.94
C LEU A 8 -16.52 6.77 -1.99
N SER A 9 -15.70 7.24 -1.05
CA SER A 9 -15.22 8.62 -1.02
C SER A 9 -13.93 8.71 -0.23
N ILE A 10 -13.18 9.79 -0.44
CA ILE A 10 -11.96 10.01 0.34
C ILE A 10 -12.30 10.30 1.81
N GLN A 11 -13.47 10.90 2.08
CA GLN A 11 -13.89 11.16 3.45
C GLN A 11 -14.08 9.86 4.24
N ARG A 12 -14.63 8.82 3.60
CA ARG A 12 -14.76 7.50 4.25
C ARG A 12 -13.39 6.92 4.60
N VAL A 13 -12.39 7.13 3.74
CA VAL A 13 -11.01 6.70 4.01
C VAL A 13 -10.45 7.44 5.22
N LYS A 14 -10.62 8.77 5.26
CA LYS A 14 -10.18 9.60 6.40
C LYS A 14 -10.83 9.17 7.70
N ASP A 15 -12.13 8.92 7.67
CA ASP A 15 -12.87 8.45 8.84
C ASP A 15 -12.36 7.09 9.32
N GLY A 16 -12.02 6.21 8.40
CA GLY A 16 -11.44 4.91 8.72
C GLY A 16 -10.07 5.03 9.40
N PHE A 17 -9.23 5.93 8.94
CA PHE A 17 -7.94 6.22 9.57
C PHE A 17 -8.11 6.77 10.98
N ALA A 18 -9.05 7.72 11.15
CA ALA A 18 -9.36 8.30 12.45
C ALA A 18 -9.84 7.21 13.44
N LYS A 19 -10.68 6.31 12.98
CA LYS A 19 -11.19 5.19 13.80
C LYS A 19 -10.06 4.27 14.28
N GLN A 20 -9.03 4.05 13.44
CA GLN A 20 -7.89 3.22 13.78
C GLN A 20 -6.81 3.98 14.58
N GLY A 21 -6.96 5.29 14.74
CA GLY A 21 -5.95 6.12 15.38
C GLY A 21 -4.71 6.33 14.51
N TRP A 22 -4.83 6.17 13.21
CA TRP A 22 -3.73 6.35 12.26
C TRP A 22 -3.66 7.79 11.78
N GLU A 23 -2.45 8.31 11.67
CA GLU A 23 -2.20 9.64 11.14
C GLU A 23 -2.09 9.62 9.62
N TYR A 24 -2.46 10.72 9.01
CA TYR A 24 -2.31 10.91 7.56
C TYR A 24 -2.19 12.40 7.25
N ASP A 25 -1.65 12.69 6.07
CA ASP A 25 -1.61 14.04 5.50
C ASP A 25 -2.43 14.07 4.23
N ASP A 26 -3.04 15.21 3.94
CA ASP A 26 -3.74 15.39 2.67
C ASP A 26 -2.72 15.42 1.52
N ALA A 27 -3.04 14.73 0.44
CA ALA A 27 -2.23 14.68 -0.77
C ALA A 27 -3.03 15.20 -1.96
N GLY A 28 -3.71 16.32 -1.75
CA GLY A 28 -4.66 16.90 -2.71
C GLY A 28 -6.09 16.70 -2.26
N GLU A 29 -7.04 17.03 -3.12
CA GLU A 29 -8.46 16.99 -2.79
C GLU A 29 -9.00 15.57 -2.61
N PHE A 30 -8.43 14.61 -3.36
CA PHE A 30 -8.95 13.26 -3.43
C PHE A 30 -7.95 12.18 -3.02
N ALA A 31 -6.93 12.55 -2.25
CA ALA A 31 -5.91 11.60 -1.82
C ALA A 31 -5.37 11.94 -0.43
N ILE A 32 -4.91 10.90 0.26
CA ILE A 32 -4.17 11.06 1.51
C ILE A 32 -2.84 10.28 1.41
N ARG A 33 -1.86 10.71 2.18
CA ARG A 33 -0.60 10.01 2.36
C ARG A 33 -0.42 9.64 3.81
N SER A 34 0.11 8.47 4.02
CA SER A 34 0.46 7.96 5.32
C SER A 34 1.70 7.10 5.16
N GLY A 35 2.03 6.32 6.16
CA GLY A 35 3.14 5.39 6.05
C GLY A 35 3.29 4.57 7.28
N PHE A 36 3.92 3.46 7.10
CA PHE A 36 4.45 2.62 8.16
C PHE A 36 5.96 2.67 8.01
N VAL A 37 6.69 2.27 9.03
CA VAL A 37 8.15 2.40 9.01
C VAL A 37 8.74 1.78 7.73
N GLY A 38 9.39 2.61 6.91
CA GLY A 38 10.02 2.18 5.65
C GLY A 38 9.07 1.98 4.46
N ILE A 39 7.77 2.18 4.65
CA ILE A 39 6.76 1.94 3.62
C ILE A 39 5.89 3.17 3.45
N GLY A 40 5.94 3.79 2.28
CA GLY A 40 5.05 4.90 1.93
C GLY A 40 3.69 4.38 1.49
N LEU A 41 2.61 5.05 1.90
CA LEU A 41 1.25 4.68 1.58
C LEU A 41 0.51 5.88 1.01
N GLU A 42 -0.17 5.69 -0.11
CA GLU A 42 -1.05 6.70 -0.68
C GLU A 42 -2.39 6.05 -1.00
N ILE A 43 -3.47 6.68 -0.58
CA ILE A 43 -4.83 6.22 -0.88
C ILE A 43 -5.53 7.35 -1.60
N SER A 44 -6.07 7.05 -2.78
CA SER A 44 -6.72 8.04 -3.63
C SER A 44 -8.10 7.56 -4.08
N HIS A 45 -9.03 8.50 -4.16
CA HIS A 45 -10.33 8.27 -4.77
C HIS A 45 -10.26 8.75 -6.21
N ILE A 46 -10.16 7.81 -7.13
CA ILE A 46 -10.18 8.06 -8.58
C ILE A 46 -11.50 7.51 -9.07
N GLU A 47 -12.48 8.39 -9.22
CA GLU A 47 -13.88 8.07 -9.51
C GLU A 47 -14.00 6.93 -10.53
N PRO A 48 -14.73 5.85 -10.24
CA PRO A 48 -15.50 5.59 -9.01
C PRO A 48 -14.72 4.81 -7.92
N ASN A 49 -13.45 4.49 -8.14
CA ASN A 49 -12.68 3.54 -7.35
C ASN A 49 -11.86 4.22 -6.24
N VAL A 50 -11.52 3.44 -5.20
CA VAL A 50 -10.48 3.82 -4.24
C VAL A 50 -9.27 2.93 -4.47
N ASN A 51 -8.11 3.55 -4.66
CA ASN A 51 -6.84 2.85 -4.87
C ASN A 51 -5.95 2.98 -3.64
N VAL A 52 -5.46 1.85 -3.14
CA VAL A 52 -4.51 1.77 -2.05
C VAL A 52 -3.16 1.38 -2.65
N VAL A 53 -2.17 2.24 -2.52
CA VAL A 53 -0.85 2.02 -3.13
C VAL A 53 0.23 2.18 -2.06
N SER A 54 1.16 1.23 -2.02
CA SER A 54 2.38 1.38 -1.23
C SER A 54 3.59 1.46 -2.16
N THR A 55 4.62 2.16 -1.70
CA THR A 55 5.89 2.25 -2.40
C THR A 55 7.02 2.02 -1.42
N VAL A 56 7.95 1.15 -1.82
CA VAL A 56 9.18 0.90 -1.08
C VAL A 56 10.35 1.27 -1.99
N ALA A 57 11.17 2.21 -1.54
CA ALA A 57 12.34 2.67 -2.29
C ALA A 57 13.50 2.82 -1.31
N VAL A 58 14.44 1.87 -1.34
CA VAL A 58 15.60 1.87 -0.45
C VAL A 58 16.88 1.88 -1.29
N ASP A 59 17.88 2.60 -0.82
CA ASP A 59 19.11 2.84 -1.58
C ASP A 59 19.93 1.57 -1.81
N SER A 60 19.78 0.57 -0.94
CA SER A 60 20.55 -0.66 -1.05
C SER A 60 20.11 -1.60 -2.17
N ILE A 61 18.96 -1.33 -2.79
CA ILE A 61 18.48 -2.13 -3.93
C ILE A 61 18.77 -1.32 -5.21
N GLY A 62 19.94 -1.54 -5.78
CA GLY A 62 20.41 -0.77 -6.94
C GLY A 62 19.65 -1.07 -8.24
N ALA A 63 19.92 -0.27 -9.24
CA ALA A 63 19.34 -0.43 -10.58
C ALA A 63 19.70 -1.79 -11.21
N ASP A 64 20.84 -2.37 -10.85
CA ASP A 64 21.30 -3.67 -11.32
C ASP A 64 20.44 -4.83 -10.80
N ARG A 65 19.60 -4.60 -9.78
CA ARG A 65 18.70 -5.62 -9.23
C ARG A 65 17.34 -5.65 -9.92
N TYR A 66 17.11 -4.80 -10.91
CA TYR A 66 15.76 -4.69 -11.53
C TYR A 66 15.25 -6.03 -12.07
N GLU A 67 16.10 -6.79 -12.79
CA GLU A 67 15.65 -8.07 -13.36
C GLU A 67 15.32 -9.11 -12.26
N ASP A 68 16.07 -9.11 -11.16
CA ASP A 68 15.78 -9.98 -10.02
C ASP A 68 14.46 -9.60 -9.37
N VAL A 69 14.21 -8.31 -9.19
CA VAL A 69 12.96 -7.80 -8.62
C VAL A 69 11.80 -8.13 -9.57
N ARG A 70 11.98 -7.95 -10.87
CA ARG A 70 10.95 -8.28 -11.87
C ARG A 70 10.55 -9.76 -11.79
N ALA A 71 11.53 -10.64 -11.68
CA ALA A 71 11.26 -12.08 -11.54
C ALA A 71 10.48 -12.40 -10.26
N TRP A 72 10.86 -11.76 -9.13
CA TRP A 72 10.16 -11.91 -7.86
C TRP A 72 8.71 -11.40 -7.98
N VAL A 73 8.52 -10.26 -8.64
CA VAL A 73 7.19 -9.66 -8.86
C VAL A 73 6.29 -10.59 -9.67
N GLU A 74 6.81 -11.19 -10.75
CA GLU A 74 6.05 -12.15 -11.55
C GLU A 74 5.58 -13.33 -10.69
N GLN A 75 6.46 -13.88 -9.87
CA GLN A 75 6.15 -14.99 -8.99
C GLN A 75 5.14 -14.58 -7.91
N TYR A 76 5.32 -13.40 -7.31
CA TYR A 76 4.41 -12.89 -6.29
C TYR A 76 2.99 -12.73 -6.84
N ASN A 77 2.85 -12.09 -8.00
CA ASN A 77 1.55 -11.88 -8.64
C ASN A 77 0.90 -13.21 -9.06
N TYR A 78 1.72 -14.20 -9.42
CA TYR A 78 1.21 -15.51 -9.80
C TYR A 78 0.65 -16.28 -8.59
N THR A 79 1.26 -16.14 -7.43
CA THR A 79 0.93 -16.95 -6.24
C THR A 79 -0.02 -16.26 -5.27
N LYS A 80 -0.19 -14.94 -5.35
CA LYS A 80 -1.02 -14.18 -4.42
C LYS A 80 -2.25 -13.61 -5.13
N ALA A 81 -3.41 -13.71 -4.49
CA ALA A 81 -4.64 -13.14 -5.03
C ALA A 81 -4.61 -11.60 -5.04
N TYR A 82 -3.95 -11.01 -4.06
CA TYR A 82 -3.74 -9.56 -3.91
C TYR A 82 -2.56 -9.32 -2.97
N PRO A 83 -1.98 -8.12 -2.98
CA PRO A 83 -2.14 -7.04 -3.94
C PRO A 83 -1.43 -7.35 -5.26
N THR A 84 -1.58 -6.49 -6.25
CA THR A 84 -0.74 -6.52 -7.44
C THR A 84 0.54 -5.76 -7.16
N VAL A 85 1.69 -6.36 -7.43
CA VAL A 85 2.98 -5.71 -7.24
C VAL A 85 3.65 -5.41 -8.57
N THR A 86 4.49 -4.38 -8.58
CA THR A 86 5.18 -3.89 -9.79
C THR A 86 6.61 -3.51 -9.44
N ALA A 87 7.56 -3.94 -10.27
CA ALA A 87 8.95 -3.48 -10.17
C ALA A 87 9.06 -2.11 -10.83
N LEU A 88 9.69 -1.16 -10.15
CA LEU A 88 9.82 0.21 -10.60
C LEU A 88 11.29 0.60 -10.72
N LYS A 89 11.62 1.29 -11.82
CA LYS A 89 12.96 1.87 -12.01
C LYS A 89 12.95 3.33 -11.54
N ASP A 90 13.71 3.62 -10.50
CA ASP A 90 13.95 5.00 -10.09
C ASP A 90 15.28 5.44 -10.68
N VAL A 91 15.23 6.02 -11.87
CA VAL A 91 16.41 6.37 -12.65
C VAL A 91 17.22 7.46 -11.95
N ASP A 92 16.55 8.43 -11.35
CA ASP A 92 17.22 9.56 -10.70
C ASP A 92 18.03 9.12 -9.49
N ARG A 93 17.54 8.14 -8.73
CA ARG A 93 18.22 7.58 -7.55
C ARG A 93 19.12 6.39 -7.89
N GLY A 94 18.97 5.82 -9.09
CA GLY A 94 19.72 4.61 -9.48
C GLY A 94 19.33 3.38 -8.69
N ILE A 95 18.07 3.24 -8.30
CA ILE A 95 17.58 2.13 -7.49
C ILE A 95 16.40 1.43 -8.17
N THR A 96 16.10 0.24 -7.66
CA THR A 96 14.88 -0.51 -8.00
C THR A 96 13.93 -0.43 -6.82
N ALA A 97 12.70 0.01 -7.09
CA ALA A 97 11.65 0.14 -6.09
C ALA A 97 10.53 -0.85 -6.34
N LEU A 98 9.65 -1.00 -5.35
CA LEU A 98 8.45 -1.81 -5.47
C LEU A 98 7.22 -0.94 -5.28
N GLY A 99 6.25 -1.12 -6.19
CA GLY A 99 4.89 -0.63 -5.98
C GLY A 99 3.97 -1.80 -5.69
N ALA A 100 3.02 -1.61 -4.78
CA ALA A 100 1.97 -2.58 -4.51
C ALA A 100 0.64 -1.85 -4.50
N ALA A 101 -0.38 -2.43 -5.13
CA ALA A 101 -1.65 -1.75 -5.31
C ALA A 101 -2.82 -2.69 -5.04
N TYR A 102 -3.86 -2.14 -4.41
CA TYR A 102 -5.14 -2.80 -4.19
C TYR A 102 -6.25 -1.80 -4.51
N THR A 103 -7.21 -2.20 -5.32
CA THR A 103 -8.30 -1.31 -5.74
C THR A 103 -9.63 -1.80 -5.20
N LEU A 104 -10.37 -0.89 -4.54
CA LEU A 104 -11.76 -1.11 -4.20
C LEU A 104 -12.60 -0.62 -5.39
N PRO A 105 -13.33 -1.53 -6.08
CA PRO A 105 -14.20 -1.11 -7.18
C PRO A 105 -15.40 -0.32 -6.65
N GLY A 106 -15.76 0.76 -7.33
CA GLY A 106 -16.76 1.71 -6.86
C GLY A 106 -18.02 1.75 -7.71
N HIS A 107 -18.33 0.69 -8.48
CA HIS A 107 -19.55 0.60 -9.27
C HIS A 107 -20.81 0.45 -8.41
N TRP A 108 -20.64 0.10 -7.15
CA TRP A 108 -21.71 -0.04 -6.16
C TRP A 108 -21.28 0.60 -4.85
N GLY A 109 -22.23 0.81 -3.96
CA GLY A 109 -21.91 1.30 -2.63
C GLY A 109 -21.47 0.18 -1.68
N TYR A 110 -21.00 0.59 -0.52
CA TYR A 110 -20.54 -0.30 0.55
C TYR A 110 -21.24 0.06 1.86
N THR A 111 -21.63 -0.95 2.63
CA THR A 111 -21.97 -0.71 4.03
C THR A 111 -20.71 -0.32 4.79
N ASP A 112 -20.86 0.25 5.98
CA ASP A 112 -19.70 0.62 6.80
C ASP A 112 -18.82 -0.59 7.12
N ALA A 113 -19.45 -1.73 7.43
CA ALA A 113 -18.70 -2.96 7.72
C ALA A 113 -17.96 -3.49 6.48
N GLN A 114 -18.59 -3.45 5.32
CA GLN A 114 -17.94 -3.86 4.06
C GLN A 114 -16.77 -2.96 3.73
N PHE A 115 -16.96 -1.65 3.82
CA PHE A 115 -15.89 -0.70 3.54
C PHE A 115 -14.71 -0.90 4.49
N GLU A 116 -14.95 -1.00 5.78
CA GLU A 116 -13.91 -1.21 6.78
C GLU A 116 -13.12 -2.50 6.47
N SER A 117 -13.81 -3.60 6.20
CA SER A 117 -13.16 -4.87 5.88
C SER A 117 -12.29 -4.77 4.64
N HIS A 118 -12.80 -4.16 3.57
CA HIS A 118 -12.06 -4.05 2.31
C HIS A 118 -10.87 -3.11 2.38
N ILE A 119 -11.03 -1.95 3.03
CA ILE A 119 -9.93 -1.00 3.13
C ILE A 119 -8.79 -1.54 4.01
N LEU A 120 -9.13 -2.21 5.12
CA LEU A 120 -8.11 -2.83 5.97
C LEU A 120 -7.41 -3.98 5.24
N THR A 121 -8.15 -4.80 4.51
CA THR A 121 -7.57 -5.87 3.70
C THR A 121 -6.58 -5.30 2.68
N GLY A 122 -6.95 -4.21 2.02
CA GLY A 122 -6.07 -3.56 1.04
C GLY A 122 -4.80 -3.00 1.65
N ILE A 123 -4.93 -2.28 2.76
CA ILE A 123 -3.78 -1.71 3.47
C ILE A 123 -2.85 -2.83 3.98
N GLN A 124 -3.41 -3.83 4.64
CA GLN A 124 -2.64 -4.96 5.15
C GLN A 124 -1.94 -5.72 4.02
N GLY A 125 -2.63 -5.88 2.90
CA GLY A 125 -2.06 -6.57 1.73
C GLY A 125 -0.87 -5.85 1.14
N VAL A 126 -0.97 -4.54 0.90
CA VAL A 126 0.15 -3.77 0.33
C VAL A 126 1.32 -3.65 1.31
N VAL A 127 1.04 -3.54 2.60
CA VAL A 127 2.08 -3.51 3.64
C VAL A 127 2.79 -4.87 3.72
N ALA A 128 2.04 -5.96 3.70
CA ALA A 128 2.62 -7.30 3.74
C ALA A 128 3.51 -7.57 2.53
N ALA A 129 3.07 -7.20 1.34
CA ALA A 129 3.88 -7.33 0.12
C ALA A 129 5.16 -6.52 0.21
N SER A 130 5.08 -5.31 0.74
CA SER A 130 6.24 -4.43 0.93
C SER A 130 7.25 -5.04 1.91
N ARG A 131 6.77 -5.62 3.00
CA ARG A 131 7.63 -6.30 3.98
C ARG A 131 8.27 -7.56 3.41
N ASP A 132 7.53 -8.34 2.63
CA ASP A 132 8.06 -9.54 1.97
C ASP A 132 9.17 -9.16 0.99
N PHE A 133 8.99 -8.08 0.24
CA PHE A 133 9.99 -7.54 -0.66
C PHE A 133 11.26 -7.13 0.08
N LEU A 134 11.11 -6.39 1.17
CA LEU A 134 12.26 -5.97 1.98
C LEU A 134 12.99 -7.15 2.58
N ALA A 135 12.27 -8.17 3.04
CA ALA A 135 12.88 -9.37 3.59
C ALA A 135 13.73 -10.11 2.55
N GLU A 136 13.32 -10.07 1.29
CA GLU A 136 14.05 -10.73 0.19
C GLU A 136 15.24 -9.91 -0.29
N PHE A 137 15.05 -8.60 -0.51
CA PHE A 137 16.04 -7.77 -1.22
C PHE A 137 16.84 -6.84 -0.32
N ALA A 138 16.35 -6.56 0.88
CA ALA A 138 17.00 -5.66 1.83
C ALA A 138 16.75 -6.11 3.27
N PRO A 139 17.18 -7.34 3.64
CA PRO A 139 16.90 -7.88 4.97
C PRO A 139 17.46 -7.03 6.11
N GLU A 140 18.52 -6.26 5.88
CA GLU A 140 19.07 -5.33 6.85
C GLU A 140 18.07 -4.23 7.21
N VAL A 141 17.24 -3.80 6.25
CA VAL A 141 16.17 -2.82 6.50
C VAL A 141 15.08 -3.46 7.35
N THR A 142 14.70 -4.69 7.03
CA THR A 142 13.71 -5.46 7.80
C THR A 142 14.14 -5.59 9.27
N GLN A 143 15.41 -5.87 9.53
CA GLN A 143 15.95 -5.95 10.88
C GLN A 143 15.77 -4.62 11.62
N ARG A 144 16.09 -3.50 10.99
CA ARG A 144 15.91 -2.18 11.59
C ARG A 144 14.45 -1.88 11.89
N LEU A 145 13.53 -2.31 11.02
CA LEU A 145 12.10 -2.14 11.23
C LEU A 145 11.61 -2.88 12.47
N ASN A 146 12.18 -4.07 12.72
CA ASN A 146 11.81 -4.88 13.89
C ASN A 146 12.36 -4.31 15.20
N GLU A 147 13.39 -3.49 15.16
CA GLU A 147 14.00 -2.86 16.32
C GLU A 147 13.27 -1.59 16.75
N VAL A 148 12.45 -1.02 15.87
CA VAL A 148 11.70 0.21 16.15
C VAL A 148 10.35 -0.19 16.74
N PRO A 149 9.92 0.44 17.89
CA PRO A 149 8.58 0.19 18.40
C PRO A 149 7.53 0.48 17.33
N GLN A 150 6.65 -0.49 17.11
CA GLN A 150 5.58 -0.30 16.14
C GLN A 150 4.51 0.61 16.75
N GLU A 151 4.34 1.77 16.15
CA GLU A 151 3.23 2.67 16.47
C GLU A 151 2.03 2.29 15.60
N GLY A 152 0.91 2.08 16.22
CA GLY A 152 -0.34 1.87 15.53
C GLY A 152 -0.90 0.54 15.58
#